data_26926dadf781d15afe9aece2a3c339db
#
_entry.id   26926dadf781d15afe9aece2a3c339db
#
_cell.length_a   1.000
_cell.length_b   1.000
_cell.length_c   1.000
_cell.angle_alpha   90.00
_cell.angle_beta   90.00
_cell.angle_gamma   90.00
#
_symmetry.space_group_name_H-M   'P 1'
#
loop_
_entity.id
_entity.type
_entity.pdbx_description
1 polymer ?
#
loop_
_entity_poly.entity_id
_entity_poly.type
_entity_poly.pdbx_seq_one_letter_code
_entity_poly.pdbx_strand_id
1 'polypeptide(L)'
;DRIVAATQTGMRAIVIGANGRVGTRAADLCAAMGVAVTKWDQAETASGGPFPAVLQHEIFLNCILARPGCPVFVPASAKTDPRKLTVIGDIACDPTSDFSPIKVYDRVTEWDAPALRVAENPPLDVTAIDNLPSMLPVESSEDYAMQLLPSLATLTDLEAGVWGRARAD
;
A
#
# COMPACT_ATOMS: atom_id res chain seq x y z
N ASP A 1 -16.44 -17.57 3.82
CA ASP A 1 -17.56 -17.35 4.76
C ASP A 1 -17.26 -16.30 5.83
N ARG A 2 -16.08 -16.33 6.50
CA ARG A 2 -15.72 -15.34 7.54
C ARG A 2 -15.48 -13.95 6.96
N ILE A 3 -14.89 -13.84 5.77
CA ILE A 3 -14.67 -12.57 5.07
C ILE A 3 -16.01 -11.96 4.66
N VAL A 4 -16.92 -12.77 4.10
CA VAL A 4 -18.24 -12.31 3.69
C VAL A 4 -19.05 -11.82 4.89
N ALA A 5 -18.99 -12.53 6.02
CA ALA A 5 -19.66 -12.08 7.25
C ALA A 5 -19.10 -10.75 7.78
N ALA A 6 -17.78 -10.54 7.68
CA ALA A 6 -17.13 -9.29 8.08
C ALA A 6 -17.48 -8.12 7.15
N THR A 7 -17.58 -8.35 5.83
CA THR A 7 -17.96 -7.30 4.85
C THR A 7 -19.41 -6.87 4.97
N GLN A 8 -20.30 -7.71 5.47
CA GLN A 8 -21.69 -7.35 5.76
C GLN A 8 -21.84 -6.33 6.90
N THR A 9 -20.79 -6.06 7.67
CA THR A 9 -20.82 -5.10 8.80
C THR A 9 -20.42 -3.68 8.42
N GLY A 10 -20.32 -3.35 7.13
CA GLY A 10 -20.05 -1.99 6.67
C GLY A 10 -18.58 -1.57 6.83
N MET A 11 -17.65 -2.51 6.66
CA MET A 11 -16.21 -2.22 6.65
C MET A 11 -15.85 -1.24 5.53
N ARG A 12 -14.92 -0.35 5.84
CA ARG A 12 -14.40 0.65 4.92
C ARG A 12 -12.90 0.53 4.81
N ALA A 13 -12.41 0.64 3.58
CA ALA A 13 -10.99 0.71 3.30
C ALA A 13 -10.63 2.11 2.80
N ILE A 14 -9.45 2.59 3.16
CA ILE A 14 -8.81 3.72 2.52
C ILE A 14 -7.56 3.23 1.81
N VAL A 15 -7.42 3.60 0.54
CA VAL A 15 -6.26 3.28 -0.30
C VAL A 15 -5.56 4.58 -0.64
N ILE A 16 -4.30 4.73 -0.25
CA ILE A 16 -3.47 5.87 -0.61
C ILE A 16 -2.48 5.45 -1.69
N GLY A 17 -2.37 6.26 -2.76
CA GLY A 17 -1.75 5.88 -4.03
C GLY A 17 -2.73 5.18 -4.96
N ALA A 18 -4.03 5.49 -4.81
CA ALA A 18 -5.14 4.79 -5.46
C ALA A 18 -5.17 4.93 -7.00
N ASN A 19 -4.53 5.98 -7.55
CA ASN A 19 -4.45 6.20 -9.01
C ASN A 19 -3.29 5.43 -9.66
N GLY A 20 -2.36 4.90 -8.86
CA GLY A 20 -1.29 4.04 -9.32
C GLY A 20 -1.78 2.64 -9.69
N ARG A 21 -0.94 1.88 -10.41
CA ARG A 21 -1.26 0.50 -10.82
C ARG A 21 -1.64 -0.41 -9.65
N VAL A 22 -0.84 -0.39 -8.61
CA VAL A 22 -1.03 -1.21 -7.40
C VAL A 22 -2.29 -0.76 -6.65
N GLY A 23 -2.42 0.54 -6.40
CA GLY A 23 -3.54 1.09 -5.65
C GLY A 23 -4.89 0.91 -6.34
N THR A 24 -4.94 1.03 -7.68
CA THR A 24 -6.16 0.74 -8.46
C THR A 24 -6.60 -0.70 -8.24
N ARG A 25 -5.69 -1.67 -8.35
CA ARG A 25 -6.02 -3.09 -8.16
C ARG A 25 -6.39 -3.45 -6.72
N ALA A 26 -5.72 -2.84 -5.76
CA ALA A 26 -6.08 -2.98 -4.35
C ALA A 26 -7.51 -2.46 -4.07
N ALA A 27 -7.85 -1.30 -4.63
CA ALA A 27 -9.18 -0.72 -4.52
C ALA A 27 -10.25 -1.58 -5.23
N ASP A 28 -9.96 -2.10 -6.42
CA ASP A 28 -10.87 -2.98 -7.18
C ASP A 28 -11.13 -4.27 -6.40
N LEU A 29 -10.11 -4.88 -5.80
CA LEU A 29 -10.29 -6.07 -4.96
C LEU A 29 -11.18 -5.79 -3.74
N CYS A 30 -10.92 -4.70 -3.02
CA CYS A 30 -11.76 -4.30 -1.88
C CYS A 30 -13.21 -4.13 -2.30
N ALA A 31 -13.47 -3.44 -3.42
CA ALA A 31 -14.82 -3.24 -3.95
C ALA A 31 -15.48 -4.57 -4.34
N ALA A 32 -14.75 -5.47 -5.00
CA ALA A 32 -15.24 -6.81 -5.36
C ALA A 32 -15.60 -7.65 -4.12
N MET A 33 -14.93 -7.41 -2.99
CA MET A 33 -15.24 -8.05 -1.70
C MET A 33 -16.37 -7.35 -0.92
N GLY A 34 -17.00 -6.32 -1.48
CA GLY A 34 -18.09 -5.58 -0.83
C GLY A 34 -17.64 -4.57 0.24
N VAL A 35 -16.34 -4.25 0.27
CA VAL A 35 -15.76 -3.23 1.16
C VAL A 35 -15.92 -1.87 0.51
N ALA A 36 -16.48 -0.88 1.23
CA ALA A 36 -16.55 0.50 0.75
C ALA A 36 -15.15 1.13 0.70
N VAL A 37 -14.76 1.70 -0.45
CA VAL A 37 -13.39 2.18 -0.67
C VAL A 37 -13.35 3.70 -0.79
N THR A 38 -12.51 4.32 0.02
CA THR A 38 -12.06 5.70 -0.11
C THR A 38 -10.71 5.70 -0.86
N LYS A 39 -10.64 6.43 -1.97
CA LYS A 39 -9.44 6.53 -2.82
C LYS A 39 -8.77 7.87 -2.58
N TRP A 40 -7.52 7.85 -2.16
CA TRP A 40 -6.67 9.02 -1.98
C TRP A 40 -5.39 8.92 -2.80
N ASP A 41 -4.89 10.08 -3.21
CA ASP A 41 -3.61 10.23 -3.89
C ASP A 41 -2.90 11.50 -3.41
N GLN A 42 -2.03 12.07 -4.21
CA GLN A 42 -1.25 13.27 -3.86
C GLN A 42 -2.12 14.48 -3.53
N ALA A 43 -3.27 14.64 -4.21
CA ALA A 43 -4.17 15.77 -3.99
C ALA A 43 -4.73 15.79 -2.54
N GLU A 44 -5.19 14.64 -2.07
CA GLU A 44 -5.76 14.50 -0.71
C GLU A 44 -4.70 14.55 0.38
N THR A 45 -3.45 14.21 0.06
CA THR A 45 -2.33 14.17 1.02
C THR A 45 -1.45 15.41 0.97
N ALA A 46 -1.70 16.36 0.06
CA ALA A 46 -0.90 17.57 -0.15
C ALA A 46 -0.80 18.50 1.07
N SER A 47 -1.76 18.42 2.01
CA SER A 47 -1.76 19.22 3.24
C SER A 47 -0.63 18.86 4.23
N GLY A 48 0.05 17.71 4.03
CA GLY A 48 1.12 17.23 4.92
C GLY A 48 0.66 16.58 6.23
N GLY A 49 -0.65 16.51 6.46
CA GLY A 49 -1.27 15.89 7.64
C GLY A 49 -1.55 16.86 8.79
N PRO A 50 -2.06 16.36 9.93
CA PRO A 50 -2.41 14.98 10.20
C PRO A 50 -3.60 14.47 9.38
N PHE A 51 -3.73 13.14 9.25
CA PHE A 51 -4.79 12.50 8.45
C PHE A 51 -5.73 11.64 9.32
N PRO A 52 -6.60 12.24 10.13
CA PRO A 52 -7.50 11.49 11.03
C PRO A 52 -8.45 10.57 10.26
N ALA A 53 -8.77 10.88 9.01
CA ALA A 53 -9.61 10.03 8.17
C ALA A 53 -9.03 8.62 7.98
N VAL A 54 -7.69 8.47 7.93
CA VAL A 54 -7.04 7.15 7.82
C VAL A 54 -7.41 6.28 9.04
N LEU A 55 -7.38 6.85 10.24
CA LEU A 55 -7.70 6.14 11.48
C LEU A 55 -9.19 5.83 11.64
N GLN A 56 -10.07 6.45 10.84
CA GLN A 56 -11.52 6.22 10.86
C GLN A 56 -11.99 5.15 9.87
N HIS A 57 -11.09 4.55 9.09
CA HIS A 57 -11.35 3.38 8.25
C HIS A 57 -10.86 2.12 8.96
N GLU A 58 -11.52 1.00 8.74
CA GLU A 58 -11.16 -0.29 9.34
C GLU A 58 -9.89 -0.88 8.70
N ILE A 59 -9.68 -0.58 7.40
CA ILE A 59 -8.54 -1.07 6.60
C ILE A 59 -7.82 0.13 5.97
N PHE A 60 -6.51 0.15 6.07
CA PHE A 60 -5.65 1.07 5.32
C PHE A 60 -4.70 0.29 4.41
N LEU A 61 -4.68 0.62 3.11
CA LEU A 61 -3.74 0.08 2.13
C LEU A 61 -2.82 1.18 1.62
N ASN A 62 -1.53 1.04 1.94
CA ASN A 62 -0.49 1.95 1.49
C ASN A 62 0.13 1.45 0.18
N CYS A 63 -0.19 2.13 -0.91
CA CYS A 63 0.21 1.77 -2.27
C CYS A 63 1.09 2.85 -2.93
N ILE A 64 1.73 3.70 -2.13
CA ILE A 64 2.60 4.75 -2.63
C ILE A 64 4.04 4.24 -2.80
N LEU A 65 4.84 4.98 -3.56
CA LEU A 65 6.30 4.94 -3.44
C LEU A 65 6.72 6.07 -2.49
N ALA A 66 7.13 5.70 -1.27
CA ALA A 66 7.58 6.67 -0.28
C ALA A 66 8.88 7.35 -0.73
N ARG A 67 8.97 8.68 -0.51
CA ARG A 67 10.13 9.50 -0.87
C ARG A 67 10.40 10.51 0.24
N PRO A 68 11.57 11.12 0.30
CA PRO A 68 11.83 12.23 1.20
C PRO A 68 10.73 13.30 1.11
N GLY A 69 10.20 13.72 2.28
CA GLY A 69 9.06 14.63 2.36
C GLY A 69 7.68 13.96 2.34
N CYS A 70 7.62 12.64 2.27
CA CYS A 70 6.35 11.93 2.41
C CYS A 70 5.74 12.21 3.79
N PRO A 71 4.45 12.63 3.86
CA PRO A 71 3.80 12.87 5.14
C PRO A 71 3.50 11.56 5.88
N VAL A 72 3.38 11.65 7.20
CA VAL A 72 3.01 10.50 8.04
C VAL A 72 1.50 10.28 7.97
N PHE A 73 1.07 9.11 7.48
CA PHE A 73 -0.33 8.72 7.40
C PHE A 73 -0.83 8.07 8.70
N VAL A 74 0.02 7.22 9.32
CA VAL A 74 -0.28 6.55 10.58
C VAL A 74 0.83 6.86 11.58
N PRO A 75 0.60 7.80 12.51
CA PRO A 75 1.59 8.16 13.52
C PRO A 75 1.75 7.05 14.56
N ALA A 76 2.84 7.08 15.31
CA ALA A 76 3.11 6.10 16.37
C ALA A 76 2.03 6.10 17.47
N SER A 77 1.39 7.24 17.72
CA SER A 77 0.30 7.40 18.68
C SER A 77 -0.95 6.60 18.29
N ALA A 78 -1.10 6.22 17.03
CA ALA A 78 -2.22 5.40 16.56
C ALA A 78 -2.32 4.05 17.28
N LYS A 79 -1.27 3.58 17.96
CA LYS A 79 -1.34 2.37 18.82
C LYS A 79 -2.28 2.56 20.01
N THR A 80 -2.43 3.78 20.50
CA THR A 80 -3.20 4.14 21.71
C THR A 80 -4.35 5.10 21.44
N ASP A 81 -4.31 5.83 20.33
CA ASP A 81 -5.35 6.79 19.96
C ASP A 81 -6.68 6.10 19.64
N PRO A 82 -7.82 6.77 19.86
CA PRO A 82 -9.11 6.29 19.41
C PRO A 82 -9.13 6.12 17.89
N ARG A 83 -9.43 4.91 17.42
CA ARG A 83 -9.44 4.56 16.00
C ARG A 83 -10.42 3.44 15.68
N LYS A 84 -10.79 3.35 14.42
CA LYS A 84 -11.45 2.19 13.81
C LYS A 84 -10.46 1.30 13.06
N LEU A 85 -9.28 1.83 12.76
CA LEU A 85 -8.24 1.13 12.01
C LEU A 85 -7.78 -0.11 12.77
N THR A 86 -7.92 -1.26 12.14
CA THR A 86 -7.54 -2.58 12.68
C THR A 86 -6.57 -3.32 11.80
N VAL A 87 -6.51 -2.98 10.50
CA VAL A 87 -5.63 -3.65 9.55
C VAL A 87 -4.90 -2.63 8.68
N ILE A 88 -3.61 -2.78 8.57
CA ILE A 88 -2.76 -2.04 7.64
C ILE A 88 -2.11 -3.03 6.68
N GLY A 89 -2.31 -2.82 5.38
CA GLY A 89 -1.53 -3.44 4.32
C GLY A 89 -0.50 -2.43 3.80
N ASP A 90 0.74 -2.56 4.22
CA ASP A 90 1.81 -1.70 3.71
C ASP A 90 2.50 -2.38 2.51
N ILE A 91 2.01 -2.05 1.31
CA ILE A 91 2.55 -2.61 0.07
C ILE A 91 3.84 -1.89 -0.36
N ALA A 92 4.05 -0.67 0.12
CA ALA A 92 5.32 0.04 -0.05
C ALA A 92 6.46 -0.64 0.71
N CYS A 93 6.15 -1.25 1.86
CA CYS A 93 7.03 -2.11 2.65
C CYS A 93 8.43 -1.52 2.94
N ASP A 94 8.46 -0.30 3.50
CA ASP A 94 9.71 0.39 3.83
C ASP A 94 9.74 0.86 5.30
N PRO A 95 9.63 -0.08 6.28
CA PRO A 95 9.44 0.25 7.69
C PRO A 95 10.61 0.98 8.33
N THR A 96 11.82 0.77 7.83
CA THR A 96 13.05 1.34 8.40
C THR A 96 13.46 2.68 7.80
N SER A 97 12.75 3.12 6.76
CA SER A 97 13.00 4.40 6.11
C SER A 97 12.60 5.59 6.99
N ASP A 98 13.42 6.63 7.00
CA ASP A 98 13.12 7.88 7.70
C ASP A 98 11.84 8.53 7.20
N PHE A 99 11.48 8.32 5.94
CA PHE A 99 10.28 8.84 5.30
C PHE A 99 9.13 7.82 5.18
N SER A 100 9.21 6.67 5.87
CA SER A 100 8.08 5.75 5.99
C SER A 100 6.83 6.48 6.52
N PRO A 101 5.68 6.39 5.86
CA PRO A 101 4.46 7.08 6.29
C PRO A 101 3.73 6.36 7.43
N ILE A 102 4.18 5.17 7.82
CA ILE A 102 3.54 4.34 8.85
C ILE A 102 4.51 4.10 10.00
N LYS A 103 4.27 4.74 11.14
CA LYS A 103 5.18 4.77 12.29
C LYS A 103 4.78 3.81 13.42
N VAL A 104 3.91 2.83 13.15
CA VAL A 104 3.44 1.86 14.17
C VAL A 104 4.20 0.55 14.15
N TYR A 105 5.07 0.30 13.17
CA TYR A 105 5.85 -0.91 13.04
C TYR A 105 7.27 -0.59 12.53
N ASP A 106 8.21 -1.53 12.66
CA ASP A 106 9.65 -1.32 12.45
C ASP A 106 10.36 -2.46 11.70
N ARG A 107 9.62 -3.46 11.25
CA ARG A 107 10.17 -4.63 10.55
C ARG A 107 9.20 -5.20 9.54
N VAL A 108 9.71 -5.81 8.49
CA VAL A 108 8.90 -6.57 7.52
C VAL A 108 8.22 -7.78 8.17
N THR A 109 7.16 -8.25 7.54
CA THR A 109 6.50 -9.51 7.88
C THR A 109 6.88 -10.58 6.86
N GLU A 110 6.83 -11.84 7.28
CA GLU A 110 7.26 -12.98 6.48
C GLU A 110 6.05 -13.84 6.08
N TRP A 111 6.26 -14.73 5.09
CA TRP A 111 5.19 -15.60 4.58
C TRP A 111 4.59 -16.56 5.63
N ASP A 112 5.38 -17.01 6.57
CA ASP A 112 4.96 -17.88 7.68
C ASP A 112 4.35 -17.10 8.85
N ALA A 113 4.64 -15.79 8.94
CA ALA A 113 4.09 -14.85 9.93
C ALA A 113 3.64 -13.55 9.27
N PRO A 114 2.59 -13.57 8.41
CA PRO A 114 2.26 -12.47 7.51
C PRO A 114 1.66 -11.24 8.20
N ALA A 115 1.30 -11.33 9.47
CA ALA A 115 0.72 -10.24 10.24
C ALA A 115 1.50 -10.00 11.53
N LEU A 116 1.83 -8.75 11.77
CA LEU A 116 2.44 -8.27 13.01
C LEU A 116 1.38 -7.53 13.84
N ARG A 117 1.06 -8.05 15.03
CA ARG A 117 0.22 -7.36 15.99
C ARG A 117 1.00 -6.21 16.64
N VAL A 118 0.57 -4.97 16.42
CA VAL A 118 1.24 -3.75 16.94
C VAL A 118 0.46 -3.05 18.06
N ALA A 119 -0.83 -3.40 18.24
CA ALA A 119 -1.65 -2.98 19.37
C ALA A 119 -2.72 -4.04 19.66
N GLU A 120 -3.13 -4.16 20.93
CA GLU A 120 -4.06 -5.20 21.38
C GLU A 120 -5.50 -4.69 21.53
N ASN A 121 -5.70 -3.48 22.04
CA ASN A 121 -7.01 -2.94 22.37
C ASN A 121 -7.18 -1.48 21.93
N PRO A 122 -7.93 -1.23 20.85
CA PRO A 122 -8.40 -2.21 19.87
C PRO A 122 -7.25 -2.84 19.11
N PRO A 123 -7.42 -4.03 18.51
CA PRO A 123 -6.34 -4.71 17.78
C PRO A 123 -5.91 -3.90 16.58
N LEU A 124 -4.60 -3.93 16.26
CA LEU A 124 -4.04 -3.36 15.05
C LEU A 124 -2.99 -4.32 14.50
N ASP A 125 -3.24 -4.85 13.34
CA ASP A 125 -2.34 -5.74 12.63
C ASP A 125 -1.76 -5.04 11.40
N VAL A 126 -0.49 -5.28 11.15
CA VAL A 126 0.22 -4.80 9.96
C VAL A 126 0.71 -6.00 9.16
N THR A 127 0.46 -5.99 7.85
CA THR A 127 1.16 -6.85 6.89
C THR A 127 2.07 -5.99 6.02
N ALA A 128 3.33 -6.38 5.94
CA ALA A 128 4.38 -5.67 5.20
C ALA A 128 5.39 -6.68 4.66
N ILE A 129 4.96 -7.45 3.66
CA ILE A 129 5.79 -8.45 2.99
C ILE A 129 6.53 -7.77 1.84
N ASP A 130 7.85 -7.82 1.86
CA ASP A 130 8.71 -7.10 0.92
C ASP A 130 8.53 -7.57 -0.53
N ASN A 131 8.19 -8.81 -0.76
CA ASN A 131 8.07 -9.36 -2.10
C ASN A 131 6.71 -10.02 -2.37
N LEU A 132 5.64 -9.23 -2.34
CA LEU A 132 4.28 -9.69 -2.62
C LEU A 132 4.11 -10.39 -4.00
N PRO A 133 4.76 -9.95 -5.10
CA PRO A 133 4.66 -10.64 -6.38
C PRO A 133 5.11 -12.11 -6.36
N SER A 134 5.94 -12.51 -5.39
CA SER A 134 6.37 -13.90 -5.21
C SER A 134 5.25 -14.86 -4.82
N MET A 135 4.06 -14.36 -4.42
CA MET A 135 2.87 -15.20 -4.22
C MET A 135 2.37 -15.85 -5.51
N LEU A 136 2.53 -15.15 -6.63
CA LEU A 136 2.07 -15.56 -7.97
C LEU A 136 3.23 -15.41 -8.95
N PRO A 137 4.30 -16.23 -8.83
CA PRO A 137 5.56 -15.99 -9.52
C PRO A 137 5.44 -16.11 -11.03
N VAL A 138 4.61 -17.01 -11.54
CA VAL A 138 4.41 -17.19 -12.99
C VAL A 138 3.67 -15.99 -13.55
N GLU A 139 2.51 -15.67 -13.00
CA GLU A 139 1.66 -14.56 -13.43
C GLU A 139 2.36 -13.21 -13.32
N SER A 140 3.10 -13.01 -12.23
CA SER A 140 3.88 -11.78 -12.03
C SER A 140 5.02 -11.65 -13.03
N SER A 141 5.70 -12.75 -13.37
CA SER A 141 6.77 -12.76 -14.34
C SER A 141 6.26 -12.53 -15.77
N GLU A 142 5.12 -13.14 -16.12
CA GLU A 142 4.48 -12.94 -17.42
C GLU A 142 3.99 -11.49 -17.58
N ASP A 143 3.31 -10.94 -16.58
CA ASP A 143 2.86 -9.54 -16.60
C ASP A 143 4.04 -8.57 -16.71
N TYR A 144 5.10 -8.79 -15.94
CA TYR A 144 6.32 -7.99 -16.02
C TYR A 144 6.96 -8.06 -17.41
N ALA A 145 7.09 -9.27 -17.98
CA ALA A 145 7.67 -9.48 -19.30
C ALA A 145 6.86 -8.78 -20.39
N MET A 146 5.54 -8.89 -20.36
CA MET A 146 4.65 -8.20 -21.31
C MET A 146 4.79 -6.68 -21.24
N GLN A 147 4.94 -6.13 -20.05
CA GLN A 147 5.10 -4.69 -19.87
C GLN A 147 6.50 -4.18 -20.26
N LEU A 148 7.54 -5.00 -20.06
CA LEU A 148 8.92 -4.65 -20.36
C LEU A 148 9.23 -4.77 -21.85
N LEU A 149 8.63 -5.75 -22.55
CA LEU A 149 8.96 -6.07 -23.94
C LEU A 149 8.88 -4.87 -24.91
N PRO A 150 7.84 -4.00 -24.87
CA PRO A 150 7.80 -2.80 -25.70
C PRO A 150 8.99 -1.85 -25.49
N SER A 151 9.45 -1.75 -24.24
CA SER A 151 10.64 -0.94 -23.93
C SER A 151 11.90 -1.61 -24.47
N LEU A 152 12.07 -2.91 -24.28
CA LEU A 152 13.22 -3.66 -24.82
C LEU A 152 13.32 -3.55 -26.34
N ALA A 153 12.17 -3.53 -27.05
CA ALA A 153 12.14 -3.36 -28.50
C ALA A 153 12.72 -2.00 -28.98
N THR A 154 12.84 -1.01 -28.10
CA THR A 154 13.42 0.32 -28.39
C THR A 154 14.84 0.50 -27.90
N LEU A 155 15.54 -0.56 -27.48
CA LEU A 155 16.92 -0.49 -26.97
C LEU A 155 17.94 0.02 -28.00
N THR A 156 17.60 0.06 -29.27
CA THR A 156 18.44 0.61 -30.34
C THR A 156 18.56 2.15 -30.28
N ASP A 157 17.67 2.82 -29.55
CA ASP A 157 17.68 4.26 -29.31
C ASP A 157 17.68 4.55 -27.80
N LEU A 158 18.86 4.75 -27.24
CA LEU A 158 19.06 5.01 -25.81
C LEU A 158 18.88 6.49 -25.43
N GLU A 159 18.73 7.37 -26.40
CA GLU A 159 18.60 8.82 -26.16
C GLU A 159 17.12 9.25 -26.03
N ALA A 160 16.19 8.40 -26.46
CA ALA A 160 14.77 8.72 -26.47
C ALA A 160 13.93 7.85 -25.51
N GLY A 161 12.69 8.28 -25.27
CA GLY A 161 11.68 7.51 -24.56
C GLY A 161 12.07 7.13 -23.13
N VAL A 162 11.80 5.89 -22.74
CA VAL A 162 12.09 5.36 -21.42
C VAL A 162 13.60 5.29 -21.15
N TRP A 163 14.38 4.97 -22.16
CA TRP A 163 15.84 4.81 -22.01
C TRP A 163 16.53 6.15 -21.81
N GLY A 164 16.14 7.20 -22.54
CA GLY A 164 16.67 8.56 -22.34
C GLY A 164 16.36 9.08 -20.92
N ARG A 165 15.18 8.81 -20.39
CA ARG A 165 14.86 9.15 -18.98
C ARG A 165 15.69 8.37 -17.98
N ALA A 166 15.80 7.05 -18.13
CA ALA A 166 16.57 6.21 -17.23
C ALA A 166 18.09 6.50 -17.23
N ARG A 167 18.60 7.13 -18.31
CA ARG A 167 20.00 7.55 -18.39
C ARG A 167 20.25 8.92 -17.74
N ALA A 168 19.19 9.73 -17.62
CA ALA A 168 19.28 11.08 -17.05
C ALA A 168 19.16 11.07 -15.50
N ASP A 169 18.63 9.99 -14.91
CA ASP A 169 18.55 9.75 -13.48
C ASP A 169 19.85 9.14 -12.94
#